data_a459970222508bc6ef5a8b02779fde57
#
_entry.id   a459970222508bc6ef5a8b02779fde57
#
_cell.length_a   1.000
_cell.length_b   1.000
_cell.length_c   1.000
_cell.angle_alpha   90.00
_cell.angle_beta   90.00
_cell.angle_gamma   90.00
#
_symmetry.space_group_name_H-M   'P 1'
#
loop_
_entity.id
_entity.type
_entity.pdbx_description
1 polymer ?
#
loop_
_entity_poly.entity_id
_entity_poly.type
_entity_poly.pdbx_seq_one_letter_code
_entity_poly.pdbx_strand_id
1 'polypeptide(L)'
;MNKIFRLLIFLFSLPLVGCQGWILDYGKPAAQFLEKDVLDHAGAYLGEKITVKGKVFEVNTGENAKLILDSGIECRFHKRGVHWADQIKKGDEVYVDGILKRIDKDHVLMSPVGLRDPGAPFNPMKK
;
A
#
# COMPACT_ATOMS: atom_id res chain seq x y z
N MET A 1 39.17 -11.39 21.34
CA MET A 1 38.67 -12.03 20.97
C MET A 1 37.29 -12.02 20.87
N ASN A 2 36.69 -12.20 21.70
CA ASN A 2 35.40 -12.25 21.67
C ASN A 2 34.80 -11.06 21.13
N LYS A 3 35.35 -10.02 21.38
CA LYS A 3 34.79 -8.92 20.92
C LYS A 3 34.52 -8.97 19.53
N ILE A 4 35.38 -9.27 18.84
CA ILE A 4 35.27 -9.33 17.48
C ILE A 4 34.16 -10.08 17.13
N PHE A 5 33.98 -11.10 17.74
CA PHE A 5 32.97 -11.87 17.48
C PHE A 5 31.69 -11.26 17.60
N ARG A 6 31.54 -10.57 18.56
CA ARG A 6 30.30 -10.09 18.73
C ARG A 6 29.98 -9.15 17.69
N LEU A 7 30.89 -8.42 17.30
CA LEU A 7 30.75 -7.52 16.36
C LEU A 7 30.18 -8.11 15.16
N LEU A 8 30.66 -9.08 14.75
CA LEU A 8 30.20 -9.70 13.62
C LEU A 8 28.79 -10.01 13.66
N ILE A 9 28.40 -10.56 14.60
CA ILE A 9 27.07 -10.99 14.72
C ILE A 9 26.20 -9.88 14.50
N PHE A 10 26.55 -8.79 14.99
CA PHE A 10 25.83 -7.69 14.87
C PHE A 10 25.57 -7.29 13.53
N LEU A 11 26.51 -7.29 12.75
CA LEU A 11 26.38 -6.90 11.48
C LEU A 11 25.42 -7.61 10.73
N PHE A 12 25.40 -8.84 10.83
CA PHE A 12 24.54 -9.56 10.14
C PHE A 12 23.18 -9.33 10.30
N SER A 13 22.69 -9.11 11.30
CA SER A 13 21.37 -9.10 11.45
C SER A 13 20.74 -7.97 10.76
N LEU A 14 21.25 -6.91 10.80
CA LEU A 14 20.75 -5.81 10.14
C LEU A 14 20.22 -5.90 8.78
N PRO A 15 21.02 -6.13 7.89
CA PRO A 15 20.63 -6.11 6.55
C PRO A 15 19.49 -7.03 6.26
N LEU A 16 19.51 -8.04 6.86
CA LEU A 16 18.52 -8.97 6.61
C LEU A 16 17.19 -8.50 6.86
N VAL A 17 17.04 -7.96 7.89
CA VAL A 17 15.82 -7.51 8.27
C VAL A 17 15.35 -6.52 7.29
N GLY A 18 16.20 -5.69 6.90
CA GLY A 18 15.83 -4.72 6.03
C GLY A 18 15.21 -5.27 4.83
N CYS A 19 15.74 -6.19 4.31
CA CYS A 19 15.28 -6.71 3.14
C CYS A 19 13.94 -7.16 3.16
N GLN A 20 13.55 -7.71 4.13
CA GLN A 20 12.30 -8.21 4.11
C GLN A 20 11.26 -7.30 4.14
N GLY A 21 11.37 -6.35 4.77
CA GLY A 21 10.27 -5.62 4.90
C GLY A 21 9.93 -5.02 3.67
N TRP A 22 10.81 -4.91 2.88
CA TRP A 22 10.62 -4.19 1.84
C TRP A 22 9.55 -4.44 1.00
N ILE A 23 9.14 -5.33 0.97
CA ILE A 23 8.25 -5.58 0.03
C ILE A 23 7.21 -4.68 -0.01
N LEU A 24 6.60 -4.46 0.89
CA LEU A 24 5.53 -3.71 0.74
C LEU A 24 5.87 -2.46 1.13
N ASP A 25 6.97 -2.11 1.41
CA ASP A 25 7.24 -1.11 1.82
C ASP A 25 7.14 -0.24 1.19
N TYR A 26 7.18 -0.21 0.92
CA TYR A 26 6.77 0.67 0.87
C TYR A 26 7.56 1.80 0.71
N GLY A 27 8.38 1.96 0.86
CA GLY A 27 9.23 2.87 0.64
C GLY A 27 8.56 4.04 0.12
N LYS A 28 9.10 4.81 -0.69
CA LYS A 28 8.44 5.88 -1.18
C LYS A 28 7.61 5.61 -2.32
N PRO A 29 6.41 5.99 -2.34
CA PRO A 29 5.55 5.83 -3.48
C PRO A 29 5.96 6.89 -4.49
N ALA A 30 5.67 6.64 -5.73
CA ALA A 30 5.97 7.60 -6.78
C ALA A 30 5.09 8.83 -6.62
N ALA A 31 3.91 8.65 -6.08
CA ALA A 31 3.00 9.78 -5.86
C ALA A 31 1.94 9.37 -4.86
N GLN A 32 1.27 10.33 -4.28
CA GLN A 32 0.20 10.07 -3.32
C GLN A 32 -1.02 10.86 -3.73
N PHE A 33 -2.19 10.32 -3.53
CA PHE A 33 -3.43 10.96 -3.95
C PHE A 33 -4.57 10.79 -2.97
N LEU A 34 -5.50 11.70 -3.01
CA LEU A 34 -6.75 11.54 -2.32
C LEU A 34 -7.56 10.72 -3.32
N GLU A 35 -8.44 9.85 -2.88
CA GLU A 35 -9.15 8.99 -3.80
C GLU A 35 -9.90 9.75 -4.87
N LYS A 36 -10.42 10.87 -4.57
CA LYS A 36 -11.17 11.62 -5.57
C LYS A 36 -10.31 12.13 -6.71
N ASP A 37 -9.02 12.20 -6.52
CA ASP A 37 -8.15 12.73 -7.55
C ASP A 37 -7.47 11.66 -8.40
N VAL A 38 -7.62 10.42 -8.06
CA VAL A 38 -6.95 9.37 -8.77
C VAL A 38 -7.33 9.26 -10.24
N LEU A 39 -8.60 9.25 -10.53
CA LEU A 39 -9.00 9.07 -11.89
C LEU A 39 -8.45 10.18 -12.79
N ASP A 40 -8.47 11.38 -12.35
CA ASP A 40 -8.01 12.48 -13.16
C ASP A 40 -6.51 12.70 -13.19
N HIS A 41 -5.83 12.37 -12.16
CA HIS A 41 -4.43 12.73 -12.07
C HIS A 41 -3.41 11.60 -11.93
N ALA A 42 -3.83 10.40 -11.73
CA ALA A 42 -2.88 9.33 -11.52
C ALA A 42 -2.41 8.60 -12.77
N GLY A 43 -3.00 8.91 -13.91
CA GLY A 43 -2.64 8.18 -15.13
C GLY A 43 -1.15 8.10 -15.45
N ALA A 44 -0.42 9.14 -15.12
CA ALA A 44 1.00 9.15 -15.42
C ALA A 44 1.77 8.13 -14.59
N TYR A 45 1.14 7.60 -13.56
CA TYR A 45 1.82 6.69 -12.67
C TYR A 45 1.38 5.24 -12.85
N LEU A 46 0.77 4.93 -13.98
CA LEU A 46 0.30 3.59 -14.24
C LEU A 46 1.50 2.65 -14.16
N GLY A 47 1.38 1.59 -13.45
CA GLY A 47 2.45 0.62 -13.27
C GLY A 47 3.35 0.95 -12.10
N GLU A 48 3.18 2.10 -11.47
CA GLU A 48 4.01 2.47 -10.37
C GLU A 48 3.31 2.39 -9.02
N LYS A 49 4.05 2.44 -7.94
CA LYS A 49 3.46 2.37 -6.64
C LYS A 49 2.95 3.72 -6.26
N ILE A 50 1.74 3.80 -5.80
CA ILE A 50 1.16 5.07 -5.36
C ILE A 50 0.48 4.83 -4.01
N THR A 51 0.19 5.90 -3.29
CA THR A 51 -0.56 5.84 -2.05
C THR A 51 -1.88 6.53 -2.29
N VAL A 52 -2.97 5.93 -1.84
CA VAL A 52 -4.28 6.58 -1.98
C VAL A 52 -4.96 6.59 -0.62
N LYS A 53 -5.51 7.73 -0.23
CA LYS A 53 -6.24 7.86 1.00
C LYS A 53 -7.70 7.87 0.64
N GLY A 54 -8.50 7.03 1.24
CA GLY A 54 -9.93 7.02 0.94
C GLY A 54 -10.74 6.32 2.01
N LYS A 55 -12.03 6.24 1.81
CA LYS A 55 -12.91 5.58 2.73
C LYS A 55 -13.36 4.27 2.17
N VAL A 56 -13.47 3.29 3.00
CA VAL A 56 -13.84 1.95 2.58
C VAL A 56 -15.33 1.85 2.31
N PHE A 57 -15.67 1.44 1.12
CA PHE A 57 -17.04 1.25 0.72
C PHE A 57 -17.40 -0.22 0.95
N GLU A 58 -16.49 -1.10 0.70
CA GLU A 58 -16.77 -2.52 0.83
C GLU A 58 -15.46 -3.28 1.05
N VAL A 59 -15.51 -4.34 1.82
CA VAL A 59 -14.32 -5.12 2.04
C VAL A 59 -14.70 -6.61 1.92
N ASN A 60 -13.89 -7.37 1.25
CA ASN A 60 -14.11 -8.81 1.13
C ASN A 60 -12.89 -9.48 1.71
N THR A 61 -13.09 -10.41 2.59
CA THR A 61 -11.97 -11.05 3.26
C THR A 61 -11.69 -12.43 2.63
N GLY A 62 -10.70 -13.10 3.09
CA GLY A 62 -10.37 -14.44 2.59
C GLY A 62 -9.19 -14.45 1.69
N GLU A 63 -9.02 -15.51 0.97
CA GLU A 63 -7.93 -15.67 0.11
C GLU A 63 -7.77 -14.62 -0.93
N ASN A 64 -8.82 -14.10 -1.48
CA ASN A 64 -8.72 -13.09 -2.50
C ASN A 64 -9.21 -11.78 -1.92
N ALA A 65 -8.70 -11.43 -0.77
CA ALA A 65 -9.15 -10.23 -0.09
C ALA A 65 -8.97 -8.97 -0.90
N LYS A 66 -9.95 -8.09 -0.84
CA LYS A 66 -9.88 -6.82 -1.53
C LYS A 66 -10.74 -5.80 -0.84
N LEU A 67 -10.54 -4.56 -1.14
CA LEU A 67 -11.42 -3.52 -0.65
C LEU A 67 -11.76 -2.60 -1.80
N ILE A 68 -12.88 -1.92 -1.69
CA ILE A 68 -13.28 -0.96 -2.69
C ILE A 68 -13.49 0.34 -1.95
N LEU A 69 -12.91 1.40 -2.46
CA LEU A 69 -13.06 2.71 -1.83
C LEU A 69 -14.32 3.39 -2.36
N ASP A 70 -14.81 4.38 -1.67
CA ASP A 70 -16.03 5.07 -2.07
C ASP A 70 -15.99 5.57 -3.50
N SER A 71 -14.84 5.93 -4.00
CA SER A 71 -14.75 6.43 -5.36
C SER A 71 -14.73 5.30 -6.39
N GLY A 72 -14.79 4.07 -5.95
CA GLY A 72 -14.78 2.95 -6.87
C GLY A 72 -13.42 2.29 -7.13
N ILE A 73 -12.40 2.72 -6.46
CA ILE A 73 -11.09 2.14 -6.67
C ILE A 73 -11.06 0.76 -6.02
N GLU A 74 -10.73 -0.24 -6.80
CA GLU A 74 -10.64 -1.60 -6.30
C GLU A 74 -9.20 -1.87 -5.88
N CYS A 75 -8.98 -2.35 -4.68
CA CYS A 75 -7.65 -2.60 -4.18
C CYS A 75 -7.54 -4.08 -3.78
N ARG A 76 -6.68 -4.83 -4.45
CA ARG A 76 -6.54 -6.25 -4.17
C ARG A 76 -5.33 -6.50 -3.32
N PHE A 77 -5.49 -7.07 -2.17
CA PHE A 77 -4.39 -7.26 -1.26
C PHE A 77 -3.35 -8.29 -1.73
N HIS A 78 -2.14 -8.07 -1.33
CA HIS A 78 -1.07 -8.96 -1.65
C HIS A 78 -1.38 -10.23 -0.86
N LYS A 79 -1.04 -11.40 -1.38
CA LYS A 79 -1.23 -12.62 -0.72
C LYS A 79 -0.82 -12.62 0.69
N ARG A 80 0.25 -12.05 1.03
CA ARG A 80 0.70 -12.05 2.39
C ARG A 80 0.00 -11.05 3.24
N GLY A 81 -0.78 -10.23 2.67
CA GLY A 81 -1.48 -9.20 3.41
C GLY A 81 -2.97 -9.36 3.51
N VAL A 82 -3.49 -10.50 3.07
CA VAL A 82 -4.93 -10.68 3.10
C VAL A 82 -5.53 -10.51 4.47
N HIS A 83 -4.76 -10.75 5.52
CA HIS A 83 -5.31 -10.60 6.85
C HIS A 83 -5.62 -9.16 7.19
N TRP A 84 -5.09 -8.21 6.48
CA TRP A 84 -5.36 -6.82 6.75
C TRP A 84 -6.84 -6.55 6.53
N ALA A 85 -7.44 -7.28 5.63
CA ALA A 85 -8.84 -7.06 5.31
C ALA A 85 -9.72 -7.36 6.52
N ASP A 86 -9.24 -8.19 7.43
CA ASP A 86 -10.03 -8.54 8.58
C ASP A 86 -10.08 -7.42 9.59
N GLN A 87 -9.27 -6.45 9.45
CA GLN A 87 -9.20 -5.36 10.38
C GLN A 87 -9.89 -4.09 9.97
N ILE A 88 -10.45 -4.06 8.79
CA ILE A 88 -11.10 -2.84 8.33
C ILE A 88 -12.56 -3.07 8.07
N LYS A 89 -13.33 -2.05 8.14
CA LYS A 89 -14.74 -2.13 7.87
C LYS A 89 -15.23 -1.00 7.06
N LYS A 90 -16.40 -1.13 6.51
CA LYS A 90 -17.02 -0.11 5.72
C LYS A 90 -17.01 1.18 6.49
N GLY A 91 -16.65 2.26 5.88
CA GLY A 91 -16.62 3.57 6.49
C GLY A 91 -15.27 3.98 7.07
N ASP A 92 -14.37 3.03 7.23
CA ASP A 92 -13.06 3.36 7.79
C ASP A 92 -12.25 4.17 6.79
N GLU A 93 -11.43 5.06 7.27
CA GLU A 93 -10.58 5.83 6.41
C GLU A 93 -9.26 5.09 6.37
N VAL A 94 -8.73 4.84 5.21
CA VAL A 94 -7.50 4.08 5.08
C VAL A 94 -6.51 4.71 4.14
N TYR A 95 -5.26 4.34 4.28
CA TYR A 95 -4.22 4.77 3.36
C TYR A 95 -3.73 3.49 2.73
N VAL A 96 -3.81 3.40 1.42
CA VAL A 96 -3.45 2.18 0.72
C VAL A 96 -2.22 2.41 -0.15
N ASP A 97 -1.23 1.57 -0.04
CA ASP A 97 -0.06 1.65 -0.90
C ASP A 97 -0.14 0.47 -1.86
N GLY A 98 0.03 0.69 -3.10
CA GLY A 98 0.00 -0.40 -4.05
C GLY A 98 0.33 0.04 -5.46
N ILE A 99 0.31 -0.90 -6.38
CA ILE A 99 0.65 -0.62 -7.76
C ILE A 99 -0.62 -0.25 -8.52
N LEU A 100 -0.57 0.86 -9.22
CA LEU A 100 -1.71 1.27 -10.02
C LEU A 100 -1.70 0.41 -11.27
N LYS A 101 -2.58 -0.57 -11.35
CA LYS A 101 -2.59 -1.49 -12.41
C LYS A 101 -3.45 -1.12 -13.59
N ARG A 102 -4.54 -0.52 -13.42
CA ARG A 102 -5.41 -0.16 -14.50
C ARG A 102 -6.21 1.08 -14.17
N ILE A 103 -6.42 1.93 -15.10
CA ILE A 103 -7.22 3.09 -14.86
C ILE A 103 -8.09 3.30 -16.08
N ASP A 104 -9.39 3.14 -15.98
CA ASP A 104 -10.31 3.27 -17.07
C ASP A 104 -11.32 4.28 -16.64
N LYS A 105 -12.11 4.78 -17.52
CA LYS A 105 -13.13 5.65 -17.25
C LYS A 105 -13.89 5.34 -16.03
N ASP A 106 -14.35 4.17 -15.84
CA ASP A 106 -15.12 3.81 -14.73
C ASP A 106 -14.48 2.89 -13.72
N HIS A 107 -13.28 2.54 -13.88
CA HIS A 107 -12.70 1.56 -13.00
C HIS A 107 -11.21 1.74 -12.79
N VAL A 108 -10.81 1.78 -11.57
CA VAL A 108 -9.41 1.90 -11.24
C VAL A 108 -9.05 0.67 -10.40
N LEU A 109 -7.96 0.01 -10.76
CA LEU A 109 -7.52 -1.16 -10.03
C LEU A 109 -6.11 -0.98 -9.49
N MET A 110 -5.92 -1.20 -8.22
CA MET A 110 -4.60 -1.22 -7.62
C MET A 110 -4.36 -2.64 -7.15
N SER A 111 -3.22 -3.21 -7.49
CA SER A 111 -2.90 -4.57 -7.12
C SER A 111 -1.42 -4.84 -7.34
N PRO A 112 -0.67 -5.41 -6.43
CA PRO A 112 -1.13 -5.74 -5.09
C PRO A 112 -1.10 -4.53 -4.17
N VAL A 113 -1.84 -4.55 -3.09
CA VAL A 113 -1.83 -3.42 -2.19
C VAL A 113 -1.60 -3.87 -0.76
N GLY A 114 -1.26 -2.95 0.09
CA GLY A 114 -1.16 -3.16 1.51
C GLY A 114 -1.64 -1.91 2.18
N LEU A 115 -1.90 -1.97 3.45
CA LEU A 115 -2.34 -0.81 4.17
C LEU A 115 -1.13 -0.05 4.67
N ARG A 116 -1.17 1.28 4.59
CA ARG A 116 -0.08 2.09 5.02
C ARG A 116 -0.42 2.61 6.41
N ASP A 117 0.57 2.76 7.24
CA ASP A 117 0.41 3.28 8.56
C ASP A 117 -0.17 4.69 8.43
N PRO A 118 -1.26 5.00 9.08
CA PRO A 118 -1.85 6.32 9.01
C PRO A 118 -0.92 7.42 9.50
N GLY A 119 0.06 7.06 10.31
CA GLY A 119 0.99 8.04 10.79
C GLY A 119 2.14 8.34 9.85
N ALA A 120 2.24 7.61 8.75
CA ALA A 120 3.33 7.84 7.82
C ALA A 120 3.07 9.10 7.03
N PRO A 121 4.09 9.73 6.52
CA PRO A 121 3.92 10.97 5.78
C PRO A 121 2.98 10.81 4.59
N PHE A 122 2.11 11.76 4.39
CA PHE A 122 1.20 11.72 3.27
C PHE A 122 1.08 13.12 2.68
N ASN A 123 1.53 13.27 1.44
CA ASN A 123 1.46 14.54 0.77
C ASN A 123 0.80 14.35 -0.57
N PRO A 124 -0.51 14.45 -0.63
CA PRO A 124 -1.23 14.16 -1.86
C PRO A 124 -1.04 15.23 -2.92
N MET A 125 -1.00 14.78 -4.16
CA MET A 125 -0.85 15.68 -5.23
C MET A 125 -2.15 16.34 -5.44
N LYS A 126 -2.15 17.61 -5.76
CA LYS A 126 -3.39 18.24 -5.99
C LYS A 126 -3.24 18.97 -7.19
N LYS A 127 -4.22 19.30 -7.80
CA LYS A 127 -4.11 20.00 -8.98
C LYS A 127 -4.60 21.20 -8.89
#